data_06e14a1a627a8cee4c10b61d2ef7a6f8
#
_entry.id   06e14a1a627a8cee4c10b61d2ef7a6f8
#
_cell.length_a   1.000
_cell.length_b   1.000
_cell.length_c   1.000
_cell.angle_alpha   90.00
_cell.angle_beta   90.00
_cell.angle_gamma   90.00
#
_symmetry.space_group_name_H-M   'P 1'
#
loop_
_entity.id
_entity.type
_entity.pdbx_description
1 polymer ?
#
loop_
_entity_poly.entity_id
_entity_poly.type
_entity_poly.pdbx_seq_one_letter_code
_entity_poly.pdbx_strand_id
1 'polypeptide(L)'
;MELRNYQEQVITDLSVSLGKGNKRVILQAATGSGKTVMASSIVKRAVDKGNSVLFLAHRRELITQCSNKLNLFGISHGIIMAGEINEAWHSVQIASVDTLRARAISSKRMKLPEADIIIIDECHRTLSNTYRKIIKEYEGKVVLGLTATPCRGDGLGLGHVYQDMVCAPTIKNLTENGHLVPTKYFAPTIPDLQGIKMIAGDYNKKQLASKMDTPKLVGDVVTNWLTIANGKTTVIFASSVQHSINLMESFHKIGISAAHIDGTTPIEERDFTLKQLEDGEITVLCNCLVLTEGWDCPSAEVCVLARPTKSLGLYLQMVGR
;
A
#
# COMPACT_ATOMS: atom_id res chain seq x y z
N MET A 1 -0.74 -2.33 22.52
CA MET A 1 -1.72 -2.68 21.49
C MET A 1 -1.82 -4.19 21.45
N GLU A 2 -3.00 -4.76 21.60
CA GLU A 2 -3.23 -6.20 21.58
C GLU A 2 -3.50 -6.69 20.16
N LEU A 3 -2.97 -7.86 19.82
CA LEU A 3 -3.24 -8.51 18.54
C LEU A 3 -4.60 -9.24 18.60
N ARG A 4 -5.27 -9.31 17.47
CA ARG A 4 -6.44 -10.18 17.29
C ARG A 4 -5.99 -11.64 17.21
N ASN A 5 -6.86 -12.58 17.61
CA ASN A 5 -6.51 -14.01 17.65
C ASN A 5 -5.92 -14.55 16.34
N TYR A 6 -6.49 -14.16 15.20
CA TYR A 6 -5.97 -14.59 13.91
C TYR A 6 -4.58 -14.01 13.59
N GLN A 7 -4.27 -12.80 14.09
CA GLN A 7 -2.96 -12.19 13.90
C GLN A 7 -1.88 -12.93 14.72
N GLU A 8 -2.22 -13.32 15.94
CA GLU A 8 -1.36 -14.19 16.78
C GLU A 8 -1.10 -15.53 16.11
N GLN A 9 -2.15 -16.17 15.53
CA GLN A 9 -2.01 -17.42 14.81
C GLN A 9 -1.07 -17.29 13.62
N VAL A 10 -1.23 -16.25 12.79
CA VAL A 10 -0.36 -15.99 11.63
C VAL A 10 1.10 -15.80 12.04
N ILE A 11 1.36 -15.09 13.15
CA ILE A 11 2.73 -14.91 13.65
C ILE A 11 3.30 -16.23 14.19
N THR A 12 2.45 -17.06 14.79
CA THR A 12 2.83 -18.41 15.23
C THR A 12 3.19 -19.29 14.04
N ASP A 13 2.36 -19.31 13.00
CA ASP A 13 2.60 -20.07 11.77
C ASP A 13 3.89 -19.62 11.08
N LEU A 14 4.15 -18.29 11.07
CA LEU A 14 5.40 -17.73 10.58
C LEU A 14 6.60 -18.27 11.39
N SER A 15 6.47 -18.30 12.70
CA SER A 15 7.52 -18.83 13.59
C SER A 15 7.78 -20.31 13.35
N VAL A 16 6.72 -21.10 13.07
CA VAL A 16 6.83 -22.52 12.70
C VAL A 16 7.58 -22.66 11.36
N SER A 17 7.25 -21.84 10.35
CA SER A 17 7.96 -21.87 9.07
C SER A 17 9.45 -21.56 9.21
N LEU A 18 9.80 -20.54 10.00
CA LEU A 18 11.18 -20.20 10.30
C LEU A 18 11.90 -21.32 11.08
N GLY A 19 11.19 -21.98 12.02
CA GLY A 19 11.70 -23.12 12.78
C GLY A 19 12.01 -24.36 11.91
N LYS A 20 11.37 -24.51 10.76
CA LYS A 20 11.69 -25.53 9.76
C LYS A 20 12.94 -25.21 8.92
N GLY A 21 13.60 -24.06 9.18
CA GLY A 21 14.80 -23.63 8.49
C GLY A 21 14.55 -22.72 7.28
N ASN A 22 13.29 -22.35 6.99
CA ASN A 22 12.99 -21.37 5.95
C ASN A 22 13.49 -20.00 6.38
N LYS A 23 14.34 -19.36 5.58
CA LYS A 23 14.87 -18.02 5.85
C LYS A 23 14.17 -16.91 5.07
N ARG A 24 13.39 -17.25 4.07
CA ARG A 24 12.70 -16.30 3.21
C ARG A 24 11.23 -16.68 3.13
N VAL A 25 10.38 -15.97 3.88
CA VAL A 25 8.96 -16.32 4.05
C VAL A 25 8.09 -15.11 3.72
N ILE A 26 7.01 -15.34 2.98
CA ILE A 26 5.98 -14.33 2.74
C ILE A 26 4.92 -14.44 3.84
N LEU A 27 4.51 -13.31 4.40
CA LEU A 27 3.28 -13.15 5.13
C LEU A 27 2.26 -12.48 4.19
N GLN A 28 1.34 -13.29 3.68
CA GLN A 28 0.24 -12.80 2.84
C GLN A 28 -0.95 -12.42 3.72
N ALA A 29 -1.40 -11.19 3.61
CA ALA A 29 -2.55 -10.71 4.37
C ALA A 29 -3.29 -9.61 3.60
N ALA A 30 -4.61 -9.68 3.56
CA ALA A 30 -5.44 -8.71 2.85
C ALA A 30 -5.21 -7.27 3.34
N THR A 31 -5.53 -6.30 2.51
CA THR A 31 -5.58 -4.89 2.93
C THR A 31 -6.64 -4.75 4.05
N GLY A 32 -6.39 -3.92 5.05
CA GLY A 32 -7.26 -3.80 6.22
C GLY A 32 -7.12 -4.91 7.27
N SER A 33 -6.39 -6.01 7.00
CA SER A 33 -6.18 -7.09 7.98
C SER A 33 -5.12 -6.78 9.05
N GLY A 34 -4.49 -5.61 9.01
CA GLY A 34 -3.48 -5.20 9.98
C GLY A 34 -2.08 -5.74 9.71
N LYS A 35 -1.65 -5.83 8.46
CA LYS A 35 -0.28 -6.21 8.07
C LYS A 35 0.80 -5.47 8.88
N THR A 36 0.68 -4.13 8.95
CA THR A 36 1.64 -3.29 9.67
C THR A 36 1.62 -3.55 11.17
N VAL A 37 0.46 -3.88 11.74
CA VAL A 37 0.33 -4.26 13.17
C VAL A 37 1.05 -5.59 13.44
N MET A 38 0.82 -6.60 12.60
CA MET A 38 1.53 -7.89 12.68
C MET A 38 3.05 -7.69 12.52
N ALA A 39 3.47 -6.89 11.53
CA ALA A 39 4.88 -6.57 11.33
C ALA A 39 5.50 -5.90 12.57
N SER A 40 4.82 -4.90 13.17
CA SER A 40 5.30 -4.24 14.38
C SER A 40 5.42 -5.20 15.57
N SER A 41 4.48 -6.15 15.70
CA SER A 41 4.57 -7.20 16.72
C SER A 41 5.75 -8.15 16.46
N ILE A 42 6.01 -8.52 15.19
CA ILE A 42 7.19 -9.32 14.81
C ILE A 42 8.48 -8.56 15.16
N VAL A 43 8.57 -7.27 14.84
CA VAL A 43 9.69 -6.41 15.19
C VAL A 43 9.89 -6.39 16.71
N LYS A 44 8.82 -6.17 17.48
CA LYS A 44 8.87 -6.17 18.95
C LYS A 44 9.46 -7.48 19.49
N ARG A 45 8.93 -8.62 19.04
CA ARG A 45 9.41 -9.94 19.45
C ARG A 45 10.87 -10.22 19.04
N ALA A 46 11.31 -9.64 17.90
CA ALA A 46 12.70 -9.74 17.46
C ALA A 46 13.63 -8.92 18.36
N VAL A 47 13.27 -7.67 18.65
CA VAL A 47 14.02 -6.79 19.55
C VAL A 47 14.10 -7.35 20.96
N ASP A 48 13.01 -7.88 21.50
CA ASP A 48 12.97 -8.51 22.84
C ASP A 48 13.90 -9.74 22.94
N LYS A 49 14.27 -10.34 21.80
CA LYS A 49 15.27 -11.42 21.69
C LYS A 49 16.69 -10.93 21.36
N GLY A 50 16.91 -9.61 21.32
CA GLY A 50 18.20 -9.00 21.00
C GLY A 50 18.55 -8.95 19.51
N ASN A 51 17.59 -9.20 18.59
CA ASN A 51 17.84 -9.14 17.15
C ASN A 51 17.68 -7.72 16.61
N SER A 52 18.48 -7.39 15.60
CA SER A 52 18.36 -6.16 14.82
C SER A 52 17.43 -6.36 13.62
N VAL A 53 16.68 -5.31 13.27
CA VAL A 53 15.65 -5.36 12.22
C VAL A 53 15.82 -4.22 11.22
N LEU A 54 15.81 -4.54 9.95
CA LEU A 54 15.71 -3.59 8.85
C LEU A 54 14.33 -3.71 8.17
N PHE A 55 13.51 -2.68 8.28
CA PHE A 55 12.24 -2.59 7.60
C PHE A 55 12.40 -1.78 6.30
N LEU A 56 12.04 -2.38 5.17
CA LEU A 56 12.18 -1.79 3.85
C LEU A 56 10.82 -1.41 3.26
N ALA A 57 10.66 -0.14 2.89
CA ALA A 57 9.51 0.34 2.15
C ALA A 57 9.95 1.25 1.00
N HIS A 58 9.14 1.36 -0.04
CA HIS A 58 9.48 2.14 -1.24
C HIS A 58 8.81 3.51 -1.31
N ARG A 59 7.84 3.80 -0.43
CA ARG A 59 7.14 5.08 -0.35
C ARG A 59 7.33 5.72 1.02
N ARG A 60 7.35 7.06 1.03
CA ARG A 60 7.42 7.86 2.26
C ARG A 60 6.25 7.54 3.20
N GLU A 61 5.04 7.48 2.66
CA GLU A 61 3.82 7.21 3.40
C GLU A 61 3.89 5.87 4.16
N LEU A 62 4.42 4.82 3.51
CA LEU A 62 4.62 3.50 4.16
C LEU A 62 5.67 3.57 5.28
N ILE A 63 6.73 4.36 5.09
CA ILE A 63 7.76 4.58 6.13
C ILE A 63 7.15 5.29 7.33
N THR A 64 6.39 6.37 7.10
CA THR A 64 5.71 7.12 8.15
C THR A 64 4.69 6.26 8.89
N GLN A 65 3.87 5.48 8.17
CA GLN A 65 2.92 4.56 8.80
C GLN A 65 3.61 3.49 9.64
N CYS A 66 4.70 2.91 9.14
CA CYS A 66 5.49 1.94 9.89
C CYS A 66 6.06 2.58 11.15
N SER A 67 6.69 3.76 11.05
CA SER A 67 7.23 4.51 12.17
C SER A 67 6.17 4.81 13.24
N ASN A 68 5.01 5.32 12.84
CA ASN A 68 3.91 5.59 13.75
C ASN A 68 3.44 4.31 14.47
N LYS A 69 3.37 3.17 13.77
CA LYS A 69 3.00 1.90 14.40
C LYS A 69 4.08 1.39 15.35
N LEU A 70 5.37 1.49 15.01
CA LEU A 70 6.46 1.12 15.90
C LEU A 70 6.45 1.98 17.18
N ASN A 71 6.17 3.29 17.06
CA ASN A 71 5.99 4.18 18.21
C ASN A 71 4.86 3.71 19.14
N LEU A 72 3.71 3.29 18.59
CA LEU A 72 2.59 2.74 19.37
C LEU A 72 2.95 1.43 20.10
N PHE A 73 3.93 0.67 19.59
CA PHE A 73 4.48 -0.52 20.25
C PHE A 73 5.64 -0.20 21.20
N GLY A 74 6.01 1.08 21.36
CA GLY A 74 7.14 1.51 22.20
C GLY A 74 8.51 1.07 21.67
N ILE A 75 8.65 0.91 20.34
CA ILE A 75 9.87 0.47 19.70
C ILE A 75 10.67 1.67 19.21
N SER A 76 11.84 1.89 19.79
CA SER A 76 12.80 2.89 19.34
C SER A 76 13.41 2.48 18.01
N HIS A 77 13.46 3.40 17.03
CA HIS A 77 13.91 3.10 15.67
C HIS A 77 14.49 4.33 14.98
N GLY A 78 15.37 4.12 14.01
CA GLY A 78 15.88 5.14 13.12
C GLY A 78 15.19 5.11 11.75
N ILE A 79 15.24 6.24 11.02
CA ILE A 79 14.68 6.36 9.67
C ILE A 79 15.80 6.68 8.68
N ILE A 80 15.90 5.90 7.62
CA ILE A 80 16.83 6.10 6.51
C ILE A 80 16.04 6.53 5.27
N MET A 81 15.84 7.84 5.15
CA MET A 81 15.09 8.44 4.03
C MET A 81 15.72 9.77 3.61
N ALA A 82 15.45 10.23 2.38
CA ALA A 82 15.88 11.55 1.93
C ALA A 82 15.15 12.63 2.74
N GLY A 83 15.91 13.59 3.27
CA GLY A 83 15.40 14.67 4.11
C GLY A 83 15.33 14.34 5.61
N GLU A 84 15.58 13.11 6.02
CA GLU A 84 15.60 12.70 7.43
C GLU A 84 17.04 12.61 7.98
N ILE A 85 17.18 12.88 9.28
CA ILE A 85 18.41 12.66 10.03
C ILE A 85 18.58 11.16 10.26
N ASN A 86 19.72 10.62 9.87
CA ASN A 86 19.99 9.19 10.04
C ASN A 86 20.45 8.89 11.47
N GLU A 87 19.63 8.23 12.25
CA GLU A 87 19.94 7.74 13.60
C GLU A 87 20.36 6.27 13.56
N ALA A 88 21.58 6.05 13.08
CA ALA A 88 22.11 4.72 12.77
C ALA A 88 22.35 3.80 13.99
N TRP A 89 22.25 4.32 15.22
CA TRP A 89 22.50 3.55 16.46
C TRP A 89 21.33 2.68 16.91
N HIS A 90 20.15 2.86 16.34
CA HIS A 90 19.01 2.03 16.70
C HIS A 90 19.12 0.63 16.11
N SER A 91 18.77 -0.39 16.89
CA SER A 91 18.68 -1.79 16.43
C SER A 91 17.58 -2.04 15.42
N VAL A 92 16.59 -1.13 15.32
CA VAL A 92 15.54 -1.14 14.31
C VAL A 92 15.74 0.05 13.39
N GLN A 93 15.80 -0.22 12.09
CA GLN A 93 15.90 0.80 11.06
C GLN A 93 14.75 0.65 10.06
N ILE A 94 14.04 1.75 9.77
CA ILE A 94 13.07 1.82 8.68
C ILE A 94 13.74 2.54 7.51
N ALA A 95 13.83 1.91 6.35
CA ALA A 95 14.58 2.47 5.24
C ALA A 95 13.75 2.59 3.96
N SER A 96 13.90 3.74 3.29
CA SER A 96 13.54 3.86 1.89
C SER A 96 14.50 3.03 1.05
N VAL A 97 13.94 2.11 0.27
CA VAL A 97 14.71 1.20 -0.61
C VAL A 97 15.66 1.97 -1.53
N ASP A 98 15.17 3.05 -2.15
CA ASP A 98 15.98 3.86 -3.07
C ASP A 98 17.07 4.63 -2.34
N THR A 99 16.78 5.20 -1.16
CA THR A 99 17.77 5.92 -0.36
C THR A 99 18.85 4.96 0.15
N LEU A 100 18.46 3.80 0.68
CA LEU A 100 19.39 2.80 1.17
C LEU A 100 20.32 2.33 0.02
N ARG A 101 19.75 1.98 -1.13
CA ARG A 101 20.53 1.59 -2.31
C ARG A 101 21.50 2.68 -2.74
N ALA A 102 21.02 3.93 -2.84
CA ALA A 102 21.84 5.04 -3.32
C ALA A 102 23.00 5.35 -2.36
N ARG A 103 22.72 5.41 -1.05
CA ARG A 103 23.71 5.83 -0.05
C ARG A 103 24.66 4.70 0.39
N ALA A 104 24.14 3.48 0.60
CA ALA A 104 24.93 2.38 1.15
C ALA A 104 25.56 1.50 0.06
N ILE A 105 24.85 1.21 -1.04
CA ILE A 105 25.34 0.27 -2.08
C ILE A 105 26.03 1.01 -3.22
N SER A 106 25.38 2.05 -3.79
CA SER A 106 25.92 2.72 -4.98
C SER A 106 27.04 3.71 -4.66
N SER A 107 26.83 4.62 -3.71
CA SER A 107 27.83 5.66 -3.36
C SER A 107 28.74 5.29 -2.20
N LYS A 108 28.38 4.27 -1.42
CA LYS A 108 29.09 3.81 -0.19
C LYS A 108 29.33 4.94 0.83
N ARG A 109 28.48 5.97 0.82
CA ARG A 109 28.54 7.12 1.77
C ARG A 109 27.96 6.78 3.14
N MET A 110 27.31 5.63 3.28
CA MET A 110 26.69 5.14 4.49
C MET A 110 27.01 3.64 4.62
N LYS A 111 27.27 3.17 5.84
CA LYS A 111 27.32 1.73 6.10
C LYS A 111 25.90 1.16 6.02
N LEU A 112 25.79 -0.08 5.56
CA LEU A 112 24.53 -0.82 5.65
C LEU A 112 24.18 -1.02 7.12
N PRO A 113 22.90 -0.83 7.52
CA PRO A 113 22.45 -1.15 8.87
C PRO A 113 22.70 -2.63 9.17
N GLU A 114 23.10 -2.94 10.39
CA GLU A 114 23.10 -4.32 10.85
C GLU A 114 21.67 -4.83 10.96
N ALA A 115 21.39 -6.02 10.44
CA ALA A 115 20.08 -6.62 10.52
C ALA A 115 20.17 -8.15 10.55
N ASP A 116 19.49 -8.76 11.51
CA ASP A 116 19.27 -10.20 11.59
C ASP A 116 17.99 -10.58 10.82
N ILE A 117 17.05 -9.65 10.79
CA ILE A 117 15.76 -9.80 10.10
C ILE A 117 15.53 -8.61 9.19
N ILE A 118 15.24 -8.88 7.93
CA ILE A 118 14.82 -7.90 6.94
C ILE A 118 13.33 -8.08 6.69
N ILE A 119 12.53 -7.04 6.91
CA ILE A 119 11.11 -7.02 6.60
C ILE A 119 10.91 -6.15 5.36
N ILE A 120 10.23 -6.69 4.36
CA ILE A 120 9.99 -5.99 3.09
C ILE A 120 8.49 -5.79 2.91
N ASP A 121 8.04 -4.54 3.00
CA ASP A 121 6.66 -4.21 2.69
C ASP A 121 6.42 -4.16 1.18
N GLU A 122 5.23 -4.58 0.76
CA GLU A 122 4.85 -4.79 -0.63
C GLU A 122 5.89 -5.65 -1.40
N CYS A 123 6.15 -6.83 -0.84
CA CYS A 123 7.22 -7.73 -1.29
C CYS A 123 7.04 -8.28 -2.72
N HIS A 124 5.90 -8.06 -3.36
CA HIS A 124 5.72 -8.32 -4.80
C HIS A 124 6.71 -7.52 -5.68
N ARG A 125 7.35 -6.48 -5.12
CA ARG A 125 8.40 -5.67 -5.75
C ARG A 125 9.82 -6.25 -5.63
N THR A 126 10.02 -7.31 -4.84
CA THR A 126 11.35 -7.87 -4.53
C THR A 126 12.14 -8.38 -5.74
N LEU A 127 11.45 -8.69 -6.82
CA LEU A 127 12.11 -9.12 -8.07
C LEU A 127 12.79 -7.97 -8.83
N SER A 128 12.61 -6.70 -8.45
CA SER A 128 13.32 -5.58 -9.06
C SER A 128 14.80 -5.61 -8.69
N ASN A 129 15.65 -5.07 -9.58
CA ASN A 129 17.10 -5.05 -9.39
C ASN A 129 17.53 -4.32 -8.10
N THR A 130 16.76 -3.31 -7.67
CA THR A 130 17.05 -2.55 -6.44
C THR A 130 16.94 -3.43 -5.21
N TYR A 131 15.82 -4.15 -5.05
CA TYR A 131 15.61 -5.05 -3.93
C TYR A 131 16.60 -6.23 -3.93
N ARG A 132 16.84 -6.84 -5.11
CA ARG A 132 17.80 -7.95 -5.24
C ARG A 132 19.21 -7.58 -4.77
N LYS A 133 19.68 -6.36 -5.11
CA LYS A 133 20.97 -5.86 -4.63
C LYS A 133 21.01 -5.73 -3.12
N ILE A 134 19.96 -5.19 -2.50
CA ILE A 134 19.90 -5.05 -1.04
C ILE A 134 19.85 -6.44 -0.37
N ILE A 135 18.95 -7.34 -0.81
CA ILE A 135 18.80 -8.68 -0.24
C ILE A 135 20.12 -9.48 -0.32
N LYS A 136 20.91 -9.30 -1.39
CA LYS A 136 22.20 -9.94 -1.56
C LYS A 136 23.21 -9.55 -0.46
N GLU A 137 23.19 -8.30 -0.02
CA GLU A 137 24.09 -7.83 1.07
C GLU A 137 23.74 -8.47 2.44
N TYR A 138 22.53 -9.02 2.58
CA TYR A 138 22.05 -9.71 3.78
C TYR A 138 21.90 -11.22 3.56
N GLU A 139 22.81 -11.81 2.77
CA GLU A 139 22.78 -13.25 2.52
C GLU A 139 22.86 -14.04 3.83
N GLY A 140 22.04 -15.10 3.95
CA GLY A 140 21.96 -15.91 5.16
C GLY A 140 21.07 -15.35 6.28
N LYS A 141 20.64 -14.10 6.21
CA LYS A 141 19.69 -13.50 7.18
C LYS A 141 18.25 -13.87 6.86
N VAL A 142 17.37 -13.65 7.84
CA VAL A 142 15.92 -13.87 7.64
C VAL A 142 15.34 -12.72 6.83
N VAL A 143 14.55 -13.04 5.80
CA VAL A 143 13.82 -12.07 4.97
C VAL A 143 12.33 -12.38 5.02
N LEU A 144 11.55 -11.48 5.58
CA LEU A 144 10.12 -11.56 5.66
C LEU A 144 9.49 -10.61 4.63
N GLY A 145 8.70 -11.14 3.72
CA GLY A 145 7.95 -10.34 2.77
C GLY A 145 6.52 -10.12 3.25
N LEU A 146 6.03 -8.89 3.25
CA LEU A 146 4.63 -8.56 3.53
C LEU A 146 3.94 -8.20 2.23
N THR A 147 2.77 -8.75 1.95
CA THR A 147 1.96 -8.33 0.80
C THR A 147 0.50 -8.77 0.92
N ALA A 148 -0.39 -8.01 0.29
CA ALA A 148 -1.76 -8.46 0.06
C ALA A 148 -1.86 -9.35 -1.19
N THR A 149 -0.94 -9.16 -2.15
CA THR A 149 -0.94 -9.82 -3.46
C THR A 149 0.42 -10.49 -3.70
N PRO A 150 0.56 -11.81 -3.42
CA PRO A 150 1.84 -12.50 -3.53
C PRO A 150 2.21 -12.87 -4.99
N CYS A 151 1.84 -12.02 -5.93
CA CYS A 151 2.17 -12.14 -7.35
C CYS A 151 2.54 -10.79 -7.94
N ARG A 152 3.28 -10.83 -9.05
CA ARG A 152 3.61 -9.63 -9.81
C ARG A 152 2.43 -9.14 -10.65
N GLY A 153 2.54 -7.92 -11.18
CA GLY A 153 1.57 -7.38 -12.13
C GLY A 153 1.43 -8.20 -13.43
N ASP A 154 2.45 -9.01 -13.77
CA ASP A 154 2.44 -9.97 -14.89
C ASP A 154 1.92 -11.37 -14.50
N GLY A 155 1.47 -11.55 -13.26
CA GLY A 155 0.91 -12.81 -12.74
C GLY A 155 1.96 -13.83 -12.27
N LEU A 156 3.26 -13.54 -12.40
CA LEU A 156 4.31 -14.45 -11.94
C LEU A 156 4.41 -14.47 -10.41
N GLY A 157 4.56 -15.66 -9.85
CA GLY A 157 4.74 -15.88 -8.41
C GLY A 157 6.11 -15.43 -7.89
N LEU A 158 6.26 -15.41 -6.58
CA LEU A 158 7.47 -14.97 -5.87
C LEU A 158 8.37 -16.14 -5.40
N GLY A 159 8.10 -17.38 -5.82
CA GLY A 159 8.83 -18.58 -5.41
C GLY A 159 10.33 -18.60 -5.78
N HIS A 160 10.78 -17.71 -6.67
CA HIS A 160 12.21 -17.52 -6.97
C HIS A 160 12.98 -16.79 -5.86
N VAL A 161 12.29 -16.08 -4.97
CA VAL A 161 12.88 -15.31 -3.87
C VAL A 161 12.54 -15.92 -2.52
N TYR A 162 11.31 -16.39 -2.37
CA TYR A 162 10.77 -16.88 -1.09
C TYR A 162 10.59 -18.39 -1.12
N GLN A 163 10.84 -19.02 0.02
CA GLN A 163 10.81 -20.48 0.22
C GLN A 163 9.45 -20.97 0.69
N ASP A 164 8.70 -20.10 1.40
CA ASP A 164 7.43 -20.44 2.00
C ASP A 164 6.50 -19.22 2.07
N MET A 165 5.21 -19.47 2.26
CA MET A 165 4.19 -18.43 2.39
C MET A 165 3.18 -18.81 3.48
N VAL A 166 3.06 -17.92 4.47
CA VAL A 166 2.04 -17.98 5.51
C VAL A 166 0.90 -17.05 5.13
N CYS A 167 -0.32 -17.58 5.09
CA CYS A 167 -1.51 -16.85 4.69
C CYS A 167 -2.37 -16.48 5.90
N ALA A 168 -2.70 -15.19 6.03
CA ALA A 168 -3.76 -14.76 6.94
C ALA A 168 -5.14 -15.21 6.42
N PRO A 169 -6.19 -15.17 7.25
CA PRO A 169 -7.55 -15.47 6.82
C PRO A 169 -7.98 -14.65 5.60
N THR A 170 -8.84 -15.24 4.76
CA THR A 170 -9.37 -14.56 3.57
C THR A 170 -10.24 -13.35 3.92
N ILE A 171 -10.42 -12.43 2.97
CA ILE A 171 -11.35 -11.30 3.12
C ILE A 171 -12.72 -11.77 3.57
N LYS A 172 -13.23 -12.87 2.98
CA LYS A 172 -14.52 -13.46 3.36
C LYS A 172 -14.54 -13.84 4.84
N ASN A 173 -13.57 -14.60 5.30
CA ASN A 173 -13.50 -15.02 6.71
C ASN A 173 -13.36 -13.83 7.67
N LEU A 174 -12.55 -12.82 7.28
CA LEU A 174 -12.38 -11.60 8.09
C LEU A 174 -13.68 -10.79 8.16
N THR A 175 -14.47 -10.76 7.09
CA THR A 175 -15.77 -10.09 7.06
C THR A 175 -16.81 -10.86 7.89
N GLU A 176 -16.90 -12.18 7.73
CA GLU A 176 -17.80 -13.03 8.48
C GLU A 176 -17.54 -12.98 10.00
N ASN A 177 -16.28 -12.80 10.40
CA ASN A 177 -15.88 -12.64 11.80
C ASN A 177 -15.88 -11.17 12.28
N GLY A 178 -16.42 -10.22 11.50
CA GLY A 178 -16.54 -8.81 11.88
C GLY A 178 -15.23 -8.03 11.98
N HIS A 179 -14.16 -8.55 11.37
CA HIS A 179 -12.85 -7.87 11.31
C HIS A 179 -12.72 -6.92 10.13
N LEU A 180 -13.49 -7.14 9.07
CA LEU A 180 -13.67 -6.27 7.91
C LEU A 180 -15.16 -6.01 7.68
N VAL A 181 -15.48 -4.86 7.10
CA VAL A 181 -16.86 -4.52 6.76
C VAL A 181 -17.30 -5.20 5.47
N PRO A 182 -18.59 -5.62 5.36
CA PRO A 182 -19.12 -6.14 4.11
C PRO A 182 -19.17 -5.04 3.05
N THR A 183 -18.69 -5.35 1.85
CA THR A 183 -18.66 -4.42 0.73
C THR A 183 -19.81 -4.67 -0.23
N LYS A 184 -20.51 -3.60 -0.66
CA LYS A 184 -21.51 -3.65 -1.73
C LYS A 184 -20.86 -3.16 -3.02
N TYR A 185 -21.06 -3.91 -4.10
CA TYR A 185 -20.49 -3.59 -5.42
C TYR A 185 -21.56 -3.08 -6.36
N PHE A 186 -21.28 -1.98 -7.05
CA PHE A 186 -22.15 -1.37 -8.04
C PHE A 186 -21.33 -1.16 -9.34
N ALA A 187 -21.89 -1.53 -10.47
CA ALA A 187 -21.28 -1.32 -11.79
C ALA A 187 -22.32 -0.72 -12.76
N PRO A 188 -22.78 0.51 -12.51
CA PRO A 188 -23.89 1.12 -13.25
C PRO A 188 -23.54 1.49 -14.69
N THR A 189 -22.26 1.71 -14.99
CA THR A 189 -21.76 2.09 -16.32
C THR A 189 -20.62 1.19 -16.75
N ILE A 190 -20.69 0.70 -17.99
CA ILE A 190 -19.61 -0.11 -18.60
C ILE A 190 -18.95 0.74 -19.69
N PRO A 191 -17.70 1.20 -19.52
CA PRO A 191 -17.00 1.95 -20.55
C PRO A 191 -16.58 1.05 -21.72
N ASP A 192 -16.59 1.59 -22.94
CA ASP A 192 -16.03 0.91 -24.10
C ASP A 192 -14.49 0.98 -24.10
N LEU A 193 -13.87 -0.16 -23.78
CA LEU A 193 -12.42 -0.31 -23.70
C LEU A 193 -11.81 -1.01 -24.93
N GLN A 194 -12.60 -1.23 -25.99
CA GLN A 194 -12.11 -1.85 -27.22
C GLN A 194 -10.98 -1.02 -27.86
N GLY A 195 -9.99 -1.71 -28.39
CA GLY A 195 -8.85 -1.10 -29.08
C GLY A 195 -7.75 -0.53 -28.17
N ILE A 196 -7.90 -0.56 -26.84
CA ILE A 196 -6.84 -0.14 -25.93
C ILE A 196 -5.74 -1.21 -25.89
N LYS A 197 -4.49 -0.82 -26.20
CA LYS A 197 -3.33 -1.69 -26.13
C LYS A 197 -3.01 -2.08 -24.68
N MET A 198 -2.52 -3.30 -24.51
CA MET A 198 -2.01 -3.78 -23.22
C MET A 198 -0.51 -3.50 -23.09
N ILE A 199 -0.06 -3.03 -21.93
CA ILE A 199 1.35 -2.81 -21.59
C ILE A 199 1.58 -3.36 -20.17
N ALA A 200 2.54 -4.28 -20.05
CA ALA A 200 2.91 -4.89 -18.75
C ALA A 200 1.73 -5.43 -17.93
N GLY A 201 0.75 -6.04 -18.60
CA GLY A 201 -0.41 -6.67 -17.95
C GLY A 201 -1.57 -5.74 -17.62
N ASP A 202 -1.49 -4.44 -17.98
CA ASP A 202 -2.59 -3.48 -17.78
C ASP A 202 -2.80 -2.63 -19.04
N TYR A 203 -3.85 -1.82 -19.06
CA TYR A 203 -4.18 -0.93 -20.16
C TYR A 203 -3.11 0.17 -20.37
N ASN A 204 -2.84 0.51 -21.64
CA ASN A 204 -2.02 1.68 -21.96
C ASN A 204 -2.63 2.94 -21.34
N LYS A 205 -1.85 3.61 -20.47
CA LYS A 205 -2.32 4.74 -19.65
C LYS A 205 -2.90 5.89 -20.48
N LYS A 206 -2.24 6.27 -21.60
CA LYS A 206 -2.70 7.38 -22.45
C LYS A 206 -4.01 7.05 -23.16
N GLN A 207 -4.12 5.84 -23.72
CA GLN A 207 -5.34 5.41 -24.41
C GLN A 207 -6.50 5.23 -23.43
N LEU A 208 -6.24 4.69 -22.24
CA LEU A 208 -7.24 4.57 -21.19
C LEU A 208 -7.75 5.96 -20.76
N ALA A 209 -6.85 6.91 -20.53
CA ALA A 209 -7.21 8.28 -20.17
C ALA A 209 -8.15 8.90 -21.20
N SER A 210 -7.82 8.80 -22.50
CA SER A 210 -8.67 9.35 -23.57
C SER A 210 -10.07 8.71 -23.63
N LYS A 211 -10.18 7.43 -23.30
CA LYS A 211 -11.47 6.71 -23.29
C LYS A 211 -12.31 7.03 -22.06
N MET A 212 -11.67 7.23 -20.90
CA MET A 212 -12.37 7.46 -19.63
C MET A 212 -12.71 8.92 -19.38
N ASP A 213 -11.87 9.86 -19.84
CA ASP A 213 -12.03 11.30 -19.63
C ASP A 213 -12.93 11.92 -20.71
N THR A 214 -14.18 11.52 -20.72
CA THR A 214 -15.21 12.05 -21.59
C THR A 214 -16.32 12.71 -20.78
N PRO A 215 -16.95 13.81 -21.27
CA PRO A 215 -18.03 14.47 -20.54
C PRO A 215 -19.16 13.53 -20.11
N LYS A 216 -19.47 12.52 -20.93
CA LYS A 216 -20.46 11.50 -20.63
C LYS A 216 -20.05 10.65 -19.42
N LEU A 217 -18.87 10.03 -19.45
CA LEU A 217 -18.43 9.14 -18.36
C LEU A 217 -18.19 9.89 -17.06
N VAL A 218 -17.64 11.11 -17.11
CA VAL A 218 -17.50 11.98 -15.95
C VAL A 218 -18.86 12.33 -15.36
N GLY A 219 -19.84 12.69 -16.21
CA GLY A 219 -21.22 12.96 -15.79
C GLY A 219 -21.91 11.72 -15.20
N ASP A 220 -21.69 10.55 -15.79
CA ASP A 220 -22.21 9.27 -15.29
C ASP A 220 -21.67 8.95 -13.88
N VAL A 221 -20.38 9.20 -13.61
CA VAL A 221 -19.81 9.02 -12.27
C VAL A 221 -20.54 9.89 -11.24
N VAL A 222 -20.73 11.17 -11.52
CA VAL A 222 -21.40 12.11 -10.62
C VAL A 222 -22.87 11.74 -10.41
N THR A 223 -23.62 11.41 -11.48
CA THR A 223 -25.04 11.04 -11.41
C THR A 223 -25.23 9.74 -10.60
N ASN A 224 -24.42 8.74 -10.86
CA ASN A 224 -24.48 7.49 -10.11
C ASN A 224 -24.07 7.67 -8.64
N TRP A 225 -23.08 8.51 -8.38
CA TRP A 225 -22.67 8.84 -7.01
C TRP A 225 -23.83 9.50 -6.22
N LEU A 226 -24.52 10.48 -6.83
CA LEU A 226 -25.69 11.11 -6.19
C LEU A 226 -26.78 10.10 -5.84
N THR A 227 -26.97 9.08 -6.67
CA THR A 227 -28.01 8.07 -6.46
C THR A 227 -27.61 7.03 -5.41
N ILE A 228 -26.34 6.61 -5.38
CA ILE A 228 -25.88 5.45 -4.62
C ILE A 228 -25.17 5.86 -3.32
N ALA A 229 -24.47 6.99 -3.34
CA ALA A 229 -23.47 7.36 -2.34
C ALA A 229 -23.58 8.81 -1.84
N ASN A 230 -24.67 9.51 -2.14
CA ASN A 230 -24.83 10.92 -1.78
C ASN A 230 -24.55 11.18 -0.30
N GLY A 231 -23.70 12.16 -0.04
CA GLY A 231 -23.30 12.57 1.33
C GLY A 231 -22.26 11.67 1.99
N LYS A 232 -21.78 10.61 1.33
CA LYS A 232 -20.79 9.70 1.89
C LYS A 232 -19.36 10.09 1.55
N THR A 233 -18.46 9.96 2.52
CA THR A 233 -17.03 10.18 2.32
C THR A 233 -16.49 9.25 1.24
N THR A 234 -16.01 9.83 0.15
CA THR A 234 -15.72 9.12 -1.09
C THR A 234 -14.30 9.35 -1.57
N VAL A 235 -13.64 8.28 -1.99
CA VAL A 235 -12.37 8.33 -2.72
C VAL A 235 -12.56 7.84 -4.14
N ILE A 236 -12.09 8.62 -5.13
CA ILE A 236 -12.21 8.31 -6.55
C ILE A 236 -10.81 8.08 -7.14
N PHE A 237 -10.60 6.92 -7.74
CA PHE A 237 -9.39 6.60 -8.49
C PHE A 237 -9.60 6.90 -9.98
N ALA A 238 -8.95 7.96 -10.47
CA ALA A 238 -9.05 8.42 -11.85
C ALA A 238 -8.00 7.79 -12.78
N SER A 239 -8.27 7.78 -14.08
CA SER A 239 -7.37 7.22 -15.11
C SER A 239 -6.18 8.12 -15.46
N SER A 240 -6.30 9.43 -15.22
CA SER A 240 -5.26 10.45 -15.43
C SER A 240 -5.43 11.60 -14.46
N VAL A 241 -4.42 12.47 -14.37
CA VAL A 241 -4.48 13.71 -13.58
C VAL A 241 -5.62 14.59 -14.08
N GLN A 242 -5.71 14.83 -15.40
CA GLN A 242 -6.79 15.63 -15.98
C GLN A 242 -8.17 15.05 -15.69
N HIS A 243 -8.35 13.73 -15.83
CA HIS A 243 -9.60 13.06 -15.48
C HIS A 243 -9.98 13.26 -14.00
N SER A 244 -9.00 13.24 -13.11
CA SER A 244 -9.20 13.49 -11.67
C SER A 244 -9.65 14.93 -11.41
N ILE A 245 -9.07 15.92 -12.11
CA ILE A 245 -9.47 17.33 -12.04
C ILE A 245 -10.89 17.52 -12.60
N ASN A 246 -11.19 16.94 -13.76
CA ASN A 246 -12.51 17.05 -14.39
C ASN A 246 -13.62 16.45 -13.50
N LEU A 247 -13.32 15.35 -12.80
CA LEU A 247 -14.24 14.77 -11.81
C LEU A 247 -14.45 15.73 -10.63
N MET A 248 -13.39 16.25 -10.01
CA MET A 248 -13.48 17.23 -8.92
C MET A 248 -14.34 18.45 -9.34
N GLU A 249 -14.04 19.06 -10.49
CA GLU A 249 -14.81 20.18 -11.01
C GLU A 249 -16.29 19.86 -11.24
N SER A 250 -16.59 18.62 -11.68
CA SER A 250 -17.96 18.18 -11.90
C SER A 250 -18.74 18.02 -10.60
N PHE A 251 -18.09 17.60 -9.50
CA PHE A 251 -18.68 17.61 -8.16
C PHE A 251 -18.89 19.04 -7.65
N HIS A 252 -17.94 19.95 -7.87
CA HIS A 252 -18.11 21.38 -7.50
C HIS A 252 -19.30 22.02 -8.20
N LYS A 253 -19.56 21.73 -9.50
CA LYS A 253 -20.69 22.26 -10.26
C LYS A 253 -22.05 21.92 -9.65
N ILE A 254 -22.12 20.83 -8.89
CA ILE A 254 -23.36 20.41 -8.20
C ILE A 254 -23.34 20.74 -6.69
N GLY A 255 -22.39 21.56 -6.23
CA GLY A 255 -22.28 22.03 -4.85
C GLY A 255 -21.70 21.02 -3.86
N ILE A 256 -21.04 19.95 -4.33
CA ILE A 256 -20.37 18.98 -3.47
C ILE A 256 -18.91 19.39 -3.25
N SER A 257 -18.48 19.41 -1.97
CA SER A 257 -17.08 19.68 -1.62
C SER A 257 -16.18 18.55 -2.11
N ALA A 258 -15.22 18.88 -2.97
CA ALA A 258 -14.32 17.92 -3.56
C ALA A 258 -12.90 18.48 -3.65
N ALA A 259 -11.90 17.59 -3.63
CA ALA A 259 -10.50 17.95 -3.84
C ALA A 259 -9.83 16.98 -4.81
N HIS A 260 -8.67 17.38 -5.33
CA HIS A 260 -7.83 16.57 -6.20
C HIS A 260 -6.41 16.50 -5.62
N ILE A 261 -5.81 15.31 -5.67
CA ILE A 261 -4.39 15.12 -5.40
C ILE A 261 -3.74 14.19 -6.44
N ASP A 262 -2.47 14.47 -6.76
CA ASP A 262 -1.67 13.66 -7.65
C ASP A 262 -0.19 13.57 -7.20
N GLY A 263 0.67 12.98 -8.06
CA GLY A 263 2.08 12.80 -7.77
C GLY A 263 2.88 14.12 -7.70
N THR A 264 2.34 15.24 -8.19
CA THR A 264 2.97 16.56 -8.17
C THR A 264 2.48 17.42 -7.02
N THR A 265 1.40 17.04 -6.34
CA THR A 265 0.88 17.75 -5.16
C THR A 265 1.92 17.75 -4.05
N PRO A 266 2.32 18.93 -3.53
CA PRO A 266 3.26 19.03 -2.40
C PRO A 266 2.79 18.20 -1.20
N ILE A 267 3.76 17.66 -0.43
CA ILE A 267 3.45 16.74 0.67
C ILE A 267 2.55 17.40 1.72
N GLU A 268 2.86 18.64 2.11
CA GLU A 268 2.09 19.39 3.11
C GLU A 268 0.64 19.63 2.65
N GLU A 269 0.45 19.98 1.38
CA GLU A 269 -0.88 20.17 0.79
C GLU A 269 -1.65 18.85 0.71
N ARG A 270 -0.95 17.76 0.37
CA ARG A 270 -1.55 16.42 0.34
C ARG A 270 -2.01 15.99 1.73
N ASP A 271 -1.15 16.14 2.74
CA ASP A 271 -1.47 15.77 4.13
C ASP A 271 -2.63 16.61 4.66
N PHE A 272 -2.66 17.90 4.33
CA PHE A 272 -3.77 18.78 4.67
C PHE A 272 -5.09 18.34 4.01
N THR A 273 -5.07 18.04 2.71
CA THR A 273 -6.25 17.59 1.97
C THR A 273 -6.77 16.24 2.50
N LEU A 274 -5.88 15.31 2.83
CA LEU A 274 -6.25 14.03 3.43
C LEU A 274 -6.91 14.23 4.80
N LYS A 275 -6.40 15.14 5.60
CA LYS A 275 -7.01 15.49 6.88
C LYS A 275 -8.39 16.12 6.71
N GLN A 276 -8.58 17.02 5.76
CA GLN A 276 -9.90 17.58 5.45
C GLN A 276 -10.93 16.49 5.07
N LEU A 277 -10.50 15.43 4.37
CA LEU A 277 -11.37 14.28 4.08
C LEU A 277 -11.71 13.50 5.35
N GLU A 278 -10.73 13.25 6.23
CA GLU A 278 -10.94 12.56 7.50
C GLU A 278 -11.87 13.33 8.44
N ASP A 279 -11.72 14.65 8.48
CA ASP A 279 -12.50 15.57 9.31
C ASP A 279 -13.90 15.86 8.71
N GLY A 280 -14.18 15.39 7.49
CA GLY A 280 -15.45 15.61 6.78
C GLY A 280 -15.63 17.01 6.17
N GLU A 281 -14.59 17.82 6.09
CA GLU A 281 -14.60 19.13 5.45
C GLU A 281 -14.77 19.01 3.92
N ILE A 282 -14.21 17.96 3.33
CA ILE A 282 -14.46 17.56 1.95
C ILE A 282 -15.15 16.20 1.91
N THR A 283 -16.08 16.05 0.97
CA THR A 283 -16.88 14.82 0.80
C THR A 283 -16.23 13.88 -0.20
N VAL A 284 -15.60 14.42 -1.27
CA VAL A 284 -15.05 13.63 -2.36
C VAL A 284 -13.59 13.96 -2.59
N LEU A 285 -12.75 12.94 -2.57
CA LEU A 285 -11.33 13.07 -2.92
C LEU A 285 -11.03 12.32 -4.22
N CYS A 286 -10.71 13.05 -5.27
CA CYS A 286 -10.28 12.51 -6.56
C CYS A 286 -8.76 12.36 -6.57
N ASN A 287 -8.25 11.21 -7.00
CA ASN A 287 -6.81 11.01 -7.08
C ASN A 287 -6.36 10.25 -8.33
N CYS A 288 -5.11 10.46 -8.72
CA CYS A 288 -4.45 9.69 -9.78
C CYS A 288 -3.26 8.90 -9.23
N LEU A 289 -3.47 7.62 -8.89
CA LEU A 289 -2.44 6.64 -8.45
C LEU A 289 -1.68 6.98 -7.16
N VAL A 290 -2.05 8.00 -6.42
CA VAL A 290 -1.34 8.43 -5.19
C VAL A 290 -1.78 7.59 -4.01
N LEU A 291 -3.08 7.34 -3.88
CA LEU A 291 -3.67 6.65 -2.73
C LEU A 291 -3.75 5.12 -2.87
N THR A 292 -3.11 4.56 -3.89
CA THR A 292 -3.13 3.09 -4.10
C THR A 292 -2.34 2.32 -3.04
N GLU A 293 -1.33 2.96 -2.44
CA GLU A 293 -0.47 2.34 -1.42
C GLU A 293 -0.14 3.36 -0.34
N GLY A 294 0.01 2.92 0.91
CA GLY A 294 0.51 3.74 2.00
C GLY A 294 -0.47 4.76 2.57
N TRP A 295 -1.74 4.70 2.25
CA TRP A 295 -2.79 5.53 2.83
C TRP A 295 -3.87 4.66 3.48
N ASP A 296 -4.42 5.12 4.57
CA ASP A 296 -5.52 4.46 5.30
C ASP A 296 -6.46 5.56 5.81
N CYS A 297 -7.75 5.44 5.49
CA CYS A 297 -8.76 6.40 5.92
C CYS A 297 -10.02 5.64 6.35
N PRO A 298 -10.14 5.37 7.66
CA PRO A 298 -11.29 4.64 8.20
C PRO A 298 -12.63 5.33 7.97
N SER A 299 -12.65 6.64 7.74
CA SER A 299 -13.85 7.41 7.42
C SER A 299 -14.32 7.28 5.97
N ALA A 300 -13.48 6.75 5.06
CA ALA A 300 -13.87 6.54 3.66
C ALA A 300 -14.92 5.41 3.56
N GLU A 301 -16.14 5.78 3.16
CA GLU A 301 -17.26 4.85 3.01
C GLU A 301 -17.41 4.31 1.59
N VAL A 302 -16.94 5.06 0.61
CA VAL A 302 -17.13 4.78 -0.83
C VAL A 302 -15.82 4.86 -1.59
N CYS A 303 -15.55 3.81 -2.36
CA CYS A 303 -14.44 3.77 -3.31
C CYS A 303 -14.99 3.72 -4.74
N VAL A 304 -14.72 4.74 -5.52
CA VAL A 304 -15.13 4.81 -6.93
C VAL A 304 -13.92 4.49 -7.83
N LEU A 305 -14.04 3.42 -8.61
CA LEU A 305 -13.04 3.03 -9.58
C LEU A 305 -13.35 3.64 -10.96
N ALA A 306 -13.07 4.93 -11.14
CA ALA A 306 -13.17 5.61 -12.44
C ALA A 306 -11.97 5.28 -13.36
N ARG A 307 -11.18 4.28 -12.96
CA ARG A 307 -10.04 3.73 -13.69
C ARG A 307 -10.17 2.21 -13.82
N PRO A 308 -10.64 1.69 -14.95
CA PRO A 308 -10.55 0.26 -15.25
C PRO A 308 -9.11 -0.25 -15.23
N THR A 309 -8.90 -1.48 -14.77
CA THR A 309 -7.59 -2.12 -14.75
C THR A 309 -7.70 -3.63 -15.01
N LYS A 310 -6.71 -4.22 -15.66
CA LYS A 310 -6.52 -5.67 -15.77
C LYS A 310 -5.59 -6.22 -14.67
N SER A 311 -4.91 -5.33 -13.97
CA SER A 311 -4.02 -5.71 -12.87
C SER A 311 -4.83 -6.01 -11.61
N LEU A 312 -4.90 -7.29 -11.23
CA LEU A 312 -5.52 -7.71 -9.97
C LEU A 312 -4.88 -7.02 -8.76
N GLY A 313 -3.54 -6.85 -8.77
CA GLY A 313 -2.81 -6.17 -7.71
C GLY A 313 -3.28 -4.73 -7.53
N LEU A 314 -3.36 -3.96 -8.63
CA LEU A 314 -3.82 -2.58 -8.59
C LEU A 314 -5.30 -2.47 -8.16
N TYR A 315 -6.15 -3.38 -8.65
CA TYR A 315 -7.56 -3.45 -8.22
C TYR A 315 -7.67 -3.64 -6.70
N LEU A 316 -6.99 -4.65 -6.14
CA LEU A 316 -7.02 -4.94 -4.71
C LEU A 316 -6.39 -3.81 -3.86
N GLN A 317 -5.41 -3.09 -4.38
CA GLN A 317 -4.84 -1.91 -3.73
C GLN A 317 -5.84 -0.75 -3.68
N MET A 318 -6.62 -0.53 -4.74
CA MET A 318 -7.64 0.52 -4.76
C MET A 318 -8.85 0.21 -3.87
N VAL A 319 -9.42 -1.01 -3.97
CA VAL A 319 -10.62 -1.37 -3.19
C VAL A 319 -10.35 -1.65 -1.71
N GLY A 320 -9.10 -1.79 -1.33
CA GLY A 320 -8.70 -2.03 0.06
C GLY A 320 -8.44 -0.75 0.86
N ARG A 321 -8.87 0.42 0.36
CA ARG A 321 -8.67 1.73 1.03
C ARG A 321 -9.88 2.17 1.85
#